data_c0393f6f6183fdc2f3fa913ca9a022a4
#
_entry.id   c0393f6f6183fdc2f3fa913ca9a022a4
#
_cell.length_a   1.000
_cell.length_b   1.000
_cell.length_c   1.000
_cell.angle_alpha   90.00
_cell.angle_beta   90.00
_cell.angle_gamma   90.00
#
_symmetry.space_group_name_H-M   'P 1'
#
loop_
_entity.id
_entity.type
_entity.pdbx_description
1 polymer ?
#
loop_
_entity_poly.entity_id
_entity_poly.type
_entity_poly.pdbx_seq_one_letter_code
_entity_poly.pdbx_strand_id
1 'polypeptide(L)'
;PVMSRGLGDVYKRQVRKRDSFQIMYEVFLDDKKNVIETGNILYANLKLSGEDNSLYYFDSKNSEGHYDKSGKSVQKALMKTPINGARLSSPFGMRKHPIDGFNKMHRGTDFAAPMGTPIMASGNGVIKKAGWCGGGGNCVVIKHNSTYQTVYAHMSKFAKGIRKGTRVKQGQTIGYVGSTGKSTGPHLHYEVIVNGKKINSQTLKLPSGKILKGDERKIFETKRIKLDVLKSEKIIGLN
;
A
#
# COMPACT_ATOMS: atom_id res chain seq x y z
N PRO A 1 14.97 27.76 -6.47
CA PRO A 1 14.68 26.81 -7.56
C PRO A 1 14.30 25.40 -7.10
N VAL A 2 14.49 25.06 -5.81
CA VAL A 2 14.21 23.67 -5.30
C VAL A 2 12.73 23.42 -4.98
N MET A 3 11.93 24.46 -4.78
CA MET A 3 10.49 24.33 -4.49
C MET A 3 9.62 23.97 -5.70
N SER A 4 10.05 24.25 -6.94
CA SER A 4 9.22 24.02 -8.13
C SER A 4 9.08 22.55 -8.55
N ARG A 5 10.06 21.68 -8.24
CA ARG A 5 10.00 20.25 -8.58
C ARG A 5 9.03 19.44 -7.70
N GLY A 6 8.87 19.81 -6.43
CA GLY A 6 7.94 19.14 -5.53
C GLY A 6 6.46 19.47 -5.82
N LEU A 7 6.18 20.73 -6.14
CA LEU A 7 4.83 21.17 -6.52
C LEU A 7 4.37 20.59 -7.86
N GLY A 8 5.25 20.48 -8.86
CA GLY A 8 4.93 19.86 -10.13
C GLY A 8 4.50 18.39 -10.02
N ASP A 9 5.11 17.62 -9.12
CA ASP A 9 4.74 16.22 -8.89
C ASP A 9 3.41 16.07 -8.12
N VAL A 10 3.08 16.98 -7.22
CA VAL A 10 1.78 16.99 -6.50
C VAL A 10 0.66 17.31 -7.47
N TYR A 11 0.83 18.29 -8.36
CA TYR A 11 -0.15 18.64 -9.38
C TYR A 11 -0.39 17.52 -10.41
N LYS A 12 0.64 16.77 -10.78
CA LYS A 12 0.50 15.61 -11.69
C LYS A 12 -0.29 14.45 -11.10
N ARG A 13 -0.44 14.38 -9.77
CA ARG A 13 -1.17 13.30 -9.07
C ARG A 13 -2.62 13.66 -8.74
N GLN A 14 -3.04 14.88 -8.97
CA GLN A 14 -4.42 15.30 -8.73
C GLN A 14 -5.30 14.98 -9.93
N VAL A 15 -6.46 14.38 -9.66
CA VAL A 15 -7.51 14.14 -10.67
C VAL A 15 -8.07 15.49 -11.10
N ARG A 16 -8.16 15.74 -12.41
CA ARG A 16 -8.64 16.98 -13.01
C ARG A 16 -10.03 16.78 -13.63
N LYS A 17 -10.73 17.87 -13.94
CA LYS A 17 -12.11 17.86 -14.50
C LYS A 17 -12.24 17.04 -15.80
N ARG A 18 -11.15 16.87 -16.58
CA ARG A 18 -11.14 16.11 -17.85
C ARG A 18 -10.54 14.70 -17.69
N ASP A 19 -10.13 14.34 -16.51
CA ASP A 19 -9.64 12.99 -16.24
C ASP A 19 -10.85 12.05 -16.13
N SER A 20 -10.67 10.82 -16.57
CA SER A 20 -11.71 9.80 -16.52
C SER A 20 -11.14 8.50 -16.00
N PHE A 21 -12.01 7.66 -15.45
CA PHE A 21 -11.63 6.31 -15.06
C PHE A 21 -12.64 5.30 -15.60
N GLN A 22 -12.18 4.09 -15.85
CA GLN A 22 -12.98 2.93 -16.22
C GLN A 22 -12.60 1.79 -15.30
N ILE A 23 -13.60 1.07 -14.82
CA ILE A 23 -13.39 -0.13 -13.99
C ILE A 23 -14.27 -1.24 -14.54
N MET A 24 -13.67 -2.43 -14.70
CA MET A 24 -14.39 -3.68 -14.97
C MET A 24 -14.12 -4.63 -13.81
N TYR A 25 -15.16 -5.18 -13.21
CA TYR A 25 -15.07 -6.05 -12.05
C TYR A 25 -16.05 -7.22 -12.17
N GLU A 26 -15.80 -8.26 -11.41
CA GLU A 26 -16.66 -9.43 -11.32
C GLU A 26 -17.90 -9.12 -10.48
N VAL A 27 -19.04 -9.63 -10.92
CA VAL A 27 -20.31 -9.55 -10.20
C VAL A 27 -20.86 -10.95 -10.10
N PHE A 28 -21.20 -11.38 -8.89
CA PHE A 28 -21.89 -12.65 -8.65
C PHE A 28 -23.39 -12.38 -8.49
N LEU A 29 -24.19 -13.12 -9.23
CA LEU A 29 -25.64 -12.94 -9.27
C LEU A 29 -26.33 -14.18 -8.68
N ASP A 30 -27.50 -13.96 -8.07
CA ASP A 30 -28.43 -15.05 -7.72
C ASP A 30 -29.23 -15.53 -8.95
N ASP A 31 -30.06 -16.54 -8.78
CA ASP A 31 -30.92 -17.09 -9.84
C ASP A 31 -31.94 -16.05 -10.38
N LYS A 32 -32.21 -15.00 -9.61
CA LYS A 32 -33.09 -13.87 -10.00
C LYS A 32 -32.33 -12.69 -10.59
N LYS A 33 -31.03 -12.87 -10.87
CA LYS A 33 -30.11 -11.84 -11.40
C LYS A 33 -29.85 -10.64 -10.46
N ASN A 34 -30.10 -10.77 -9.15
CA ASN A 34 -29.69 -9.77 -8.18
C ASN A 34 -28.22 -9.93 -7.86
N VAL A 35 -27.51 -8.81 -7.64
CA VAL A 35 -26.11 -8.83 -7.23
C VAL A 35 -26.02 -9.32 -5.78
N ILE A 36 -25.34 -10.45 -5.57
CA ILE A 36 -25.05 -11.00 -4.24
C ILE A 36 -23.72 -10.47 -3.73
N GLU A 37 -22.70 -10.43 -4.60
CA GLU A 37 -21.34 -10.10 -4.23
C GLU A 37 -20.60 -9.49 -5.43
N THR A 38 -19.58 -8.68 -5.14
CA THR A 38 -18.62 -8.20 -6.13
C THR A 38 -17.26 -8.87 -5.93
N GLY A 39 -16.66 -9.35 -7.02
CA GLY A 39 -15.36 -10.00 -6.99
C GLY A 39 -14.20 -9.05 -7.30
N ASN A 40 -13.20 -9.58 -7.98
CA ASN A 40 -11.99 -8.84 -8.33
C ASN A 40 -12.24 -7.72 -9.34
N ILE A 41 -11.49 -6.63 -9.21
CA ILE A 41 -11.36 -5.65 -10.30
C ILE A 41 -10.47 -6.29 -11.37
N LEU A 42 -11.06 -6.65 -12.51
CA LEU A 42 -10.37 -7.32 -13.62
C LEU A 42 -9.55 -6.34 -14.46
N TYR A 43 -10.07 -5.13 -14.63
CA TYR A 43 -9.45 -4.06 -15.40
C TYR A 43 -9.74 -2.71 -14.74
N ALA A 44 -8.74 -1.85 -14.72
CA ALA A 44 -8.91 -0.45 -14.35
C ALA A 44 -8.11 0.42 -15.31
N ASN A 45 -8.66 1.54 -15.73
CA ASN A 45 -7.95 2.57 -16.47
C ASN A 45 -8.17 3.92 -15.82
N LEU A 46 -7.11 4.66 -15.62
CA LEU A 46 -7.14 6.04 -15.17
C LEU A 46 -6.50 6.90 -16.25
N LYS A 47 -7.32 7.66 -16.95
CA LYS A 47 -6.88 8.61 -17.97
C LYS A 47 -6.57 9.94 -17.30
N LEU A 48 -5.30 10.26 -17.18
CA LEU A 48 -4.79 11.47 -16.54
C LEU A 48 -4.13 12.36 -17.59
N SER A 49 -4.64 13.59 -17.75
CA SER A 49 -4.05 14.56 -18.70
C SER A 49 -3.89 14.00 -20.12
N GLY A 50 -4.80 13.11 -20.55
CA GLY A 50 -4.79 12.45 -21.86
C GLY A 50 -4.01 11.14 -21.92
N GLU A 51 -3.22 10.80 -20.93
CA GLU A 51 -2.45 9.54 -20.86
C GLU A 51 -3.27 8.43 -20.22
N ASP A 52 -3.34 7.26 -20.87
CA ASP A 52 -4.01 6.07 -20.38
C ASP A 52 -3.09 5.24 -19.45
N ASN A 53 -3.54 5.03 -18.22
CA ASN A 53 -2.89 4.17 -17.24
C ASN A 53 -3.74 2.93 -17.01
N SER A 54 -3.60 1.93 -17.90
CA SER A 54 -4.38 0.70 -17.87
C SER A 54 -3.72 -0.37 -17.01
N LEU A 55 -4.51 -1.02 -16.17
CA LEU A 55 -4.12 -2.08 -15.26
C LEU A 55 -5.01 -3.29 -15.48
N TYR A 56 -4.41 -4.47 -15.46
CA TYR A 56 -5.07 -5.76 -15.69
C TYR A 56 -4.81 -6.67 -14.50
N TYR A 57 -5.85 -7.28 -13.98
CA TYR A 57 -5.73 -8.29 -12.95
C TYR A 57 -5.16 -9.58 -13.55
N PHE A 58 -4.14 -10.09 -12.90
CA PHE A 58 -3.50 -11.34 -13.25
C PHE A 58 -3.35 -12.19 -12.02
N ASP A 59 -3.84 -13.42 -12.12
CA ASP A 59 -3.71 -14.45 -11.11
C ASP A 59 -3.13 -15.69 -11.76
N SER A 60 -2.03 -16.17 -11.21
CA SER A 60 -1.33 -17.40 -11.56
C SER A 60 -0.74 -18.03 -10.31
N LYS A 61 -0.18 -19.25 -10.44
CA LYS A 61 0.45 -19.98 -9.32
C LYS A 61 1.51 -19.14 -8.58
N ASN A 62 2.21 -18.23 -9.26
CA ASN A 62 3.35 -17.50 -8.71
C ASN A 62 3.17 -15.97 -8.71
N SER A 63 2.07 -15.45 -9.24
CA SER A 63 1.84 -14.02 -9.42
C SER A 63 0.36 -13.70 -9.30
N GLU A 64 0.03 -12.86 -8.33
CA GLU A 64 -1.33 -12.33 -8.12
C GLU A 64 -1.24 -10.82 -8.01
N GLY A 65 -2.13 -10.08 -8.69
CA GLY A 65 -2.23 -8.63 -8.59
C GLY A 65 -2.49 -7.91 -9.91
N HIS A 66 -2.35 -6.60 -9.90
CA HIS A 66 -2.55 -5.76 -11.06
C HIS A 66 -1.23 -5.41 -11.75
N TYR A 67 -1.23 -5.52 -13.07
CA TYR A 67 -0.08 -5.28 -13.93
C TYR A 67 -0.44 -4.30 -15.05
N ASP A 68 0.50 -3.45 -15.42
CA ASP A 68 0.37 -2.61 -16.62
C ASP A 68 0.49 -3.41 -17.91
N LYS A 69 0.28 -2.77 -19.05
CA LYS A 69 0.41 -3.42 -20.39
C LYS A 69 1.77 -4.06 -20.62
N SER A 70 2.83 -3.58 -19.97
CA SER A 70 4.19 -4.15 -20.08
C SER A 70 4.40 -5.38 -19.20
N GLY A 71 3.40 -5.76 -18.38
CA GLY A 71 3.50 -6.85 -17.42
C GLY A 71 4.28 -6.47 -16.16
N LYS A 72 4.38 -5.19 -15.85
CA LYS A 72 5.00 -4.66 -14.65
C LYS A 72 3.93 -4.45 -13.58
N SER A 73 4.11 -5.06 -12.42
CA SER A 73 3.22 -4.88 -11.28
C SER A 73 3.20 -3.44 -10.81
N VAL A 74 2.02 -2.90 -10.57
CA VAL A 74 1.85 -1.59 -9.94
C VAL A 74 2.06 -1.65 -8.43
N GLN A 75 2.01 -2.84 -7.87
CA GLN A 75 2.26 -3.07 -6.46
C GLN A 75 3.75 -2.88 -6.16
N LYS A 76 4.09 -1.80 -5.49
CA LYS A 76 5.46 -1.59 -4.98
C LYS A 76 5.75 -2.58 -3.86
N ALA A 77 7.02 -2.92 -3.67
CA ALA A 77 7.45 -3.83 -2.60
C ALA A 77 6.96 -3.41 -1.20
N LEU A 78 6.83 -2.12 -0.96
CA LEU A 78 6.31 -1.55 0.29
C LEU A 78 5.45 -0.31 0.02
N MET A 79 4.44 -0.11 0.87
CA MET A 79 3.71 1.17 0.98
C MET A 79 4.54 2.16 1.79
N LYS A 80 4.63 3.42 1.34
CA LYS A 80 5.29 4.49 2.09
C LYS A 80 4.44 5.00 3.26
N THR A 81 3.11 4.87 3.13
CA THR A 81 2.11 5.31 4.11
C THR A 81 1.13 4.16 4.33
N PRO A 82 1.34 3.30 5.36
CA PRO A 82 0.51 2.11 5.60
C PRO A 82 -0.74 2.42 6.44
N ILE A 83 -1.35 3.57 6.22
CA ILE A 83 -2.54 4.06 6.91
C ILE A 83 -3.27 5.05 6.01
N ASN A 84 -4.60 4.90 5.89
CA ASN A 84 -5.42 5.79 5.07
C ASN A 84 -5.86 7.03 5.86
N GLY A 85 -6.00 8.17 5.17
CA GLY A 85 -6.51 9.41 5.74
C GLY A 85 -5.63 10.07 6.81
N ALA A 86 -4.41 9.58 7.01
CA ALA A 86 -3.51 10.11 8.02
C ALA A 86 -2.65 11.28 7.49
N ARG A 87 -2.40 12.25 8.36
CA ARG A 87 -1.48 13.36 8.10
C ARG A 87 -0.08 13.01 8.61
N LEU A 88 0.94 13.23 7.81
CA LEU A 88 2.33 13.16 8.25
C LEU A 88 2.54 14.23 9.33
N SER A 89 2.77 13.81 10.57
CA SER A 89 2.90 14.70 11.73
C SER A 89 4.34 14.94 12.14
N SER A 90 5.24 13.97 11.91
CA SER A 90 6.66 14.14 12.15
C SER A 90 7.51 13.31 11.17
N PRO A 91 8.43 13.95 10.44
CA PRO A 91 9.30 13.25 9.49
C PRO A 91 10.43 12.49 10.21
N PHE A 92 11.08 11.60 9.46
CA PHE A 92 12.35 11.00 9.83
C PHE A 92 13.47 12.06 9.86
N GLY A 93 14.34 12.04 10.88
CA GLY A 93 15.47 12.94 10.98
C GLY A 93 15.70 13.49 12.38
N MET A 94 16.69 14.37 12.50
CA MET A 94 17.00 15.06 13.76
C MET A 94 15.87 16.04 14.12
N ARG A 95 15.34 15.92 15.33
CA ARG A 95 14.33 16.84 15.87
C ARG A 95 14.42 16.96 17.38
N LYS A 96 13.88 18.05 17.93
CA LYS A 96 13.66 18.14 19.38
C LYS A 96 12.67 17.08 19.79
N HIS A 97 13.07 16.23 20.75
CA HIS A 97 12.19 15.14 21.22
C HIS A 97 11.03 15.72 22.03
N PRO A 98 9.77 15.39 21.71
CA PRO A 98 8.60 16.06 22.32
C PRO A 98 8.44 15.78 23.82
N ILE A 99 9.00 14.68 24.32
CA ILE A 99 8.95 14.30 25.73
C ILE A 99 10.28 14.61 26.43
N ASP A 100 11.40 14.18 25.84
CA ASP A 100 12.73 14.27 26.45
C ASP A 100 13.34 15.67 26.31
N GLY A 101 12.83 16.54 25.41
CA GLY A 101 13.21 17.95 25.28
C GLY A 101 14.55 18.25 24.56
N PHE A 102 15.42 17.27 24.34
CA PHE A 102 16.71 17.42 23.64
C PHE A 102 16.63 16.97 22.17
N ASN A 103 17.63 17.36 21.38
CA ASN A 103 17.72 16.94 19.99
C ASN A 103 18.02 15.45 19.88
N LYS A 104 17.13 14.71 19.22
CA LYS A 104 17.22 13.26 19.06
C LYS A 104 16.87 12.86 17.64
N MET A 105 17.55 11.82 17.17
CA MET A 105 17.24 11.22 15.87
C MET A 105 15.92 10.48 15.91
N HIS A 106 14.92 10.99 15.19
CA HIS A 106 13.67 10.31 14.92
C HIS A 106 13.87 9.27 13.81
N ARG A 107 13.85 8.00 14.17
CA ARG A 107 14.22 6.88 13.28
C ARG A 107 13.02 6.27 12.55
N GLY A 108 11.90 6.97 12.50
CA GLY A 108 10.68 6.60 11.81
C GLY A 108 9.96 7.81 11.24
N THR A 109 8.77 7.59 10.74
CA THR A 109 7.84 8.63 10.27
C THR A 109 6.56 8.50 11.08
N ASP A 110 6.08 9.61 11.66
CA ASP A 110 4.84 9.62 12.42
C ASP A 110 3.68 10.10 11.57
N PHE A 111 2.59 9.34 11.62
CA PHE A 111 1.33 9.65 10.94
C PHE A 111 0.22 9.83 11.99
N ALA A 112 -0.23 11.07 12.18
CA ALA A 112 -1.35 11.38 13.05
C ALA A 112 -2.67 10.93 12.40
N ALA A 113 -3.45 10.18 13.15
CA ALA A 113 -4.77 9.71 12.77
C ALA A 113 -5.61 9.45 14.04
N PRO A 114 -6.95 9.46 13.95
CA PRO A 114 -7.82 9.12 15.08
C PRO A 114 -7.49 7.74 15.68
N MET A 115 -7.66 7.61 17.00
CA MET A 115 -7.50 6.32 17.68
C MET A 115 -8.44 5.27 17.05
N GLY A 116 -7.93 4.06 16.84
CA GLY A 116 -8.71 3.00 16.20
C GLY A 116 -8.65 2.98 14.67
N THR A 117 -8.02 3.97 14.02
CA THR A 117 -7.80 3.92 12.56
C THR A 117 -7.02 2.67 12.18
N PRO A 118 -7.44 1.88 11.16
CA PRO A 118 -6.74 0.68 10.74
C PRO A 118 -5.33 0.97 10.23
N ILE A 119 -4.37 0.18 10.70
CA ILE A 119 -2.98 0.16 10.25
C ILE A 119 -2.79 -1.08 9.38
N MET A 120 -2.21 -0.90 8.19
CA MET A 120 -2.03 -1.94 7.19
C MET A 120 -0.58 -2.42 7.12
N ALA A 121 -0.38 -3.69 6.78
CA ALA A 121 0.93 -4.19 6.38
C ALA A 121 1.42 -3.46 5.13
N SER A 122 2.58 -2.83 5.17
CA SER A 122 3.11 -2.07 4.03
C SER A 122 3.57 -2.95 2.87
N GLY A 123 3.74 -4.25 3.08
CA GLY A 123 4.11 -5.25 2.08
C GLY A 123 3.77 -6.66 2.54
N ASN A 124 3.81 -7.61 1.60
CA ASN A 124 3.72 -9.03 1.93
C ASN A 124 4.87 -9.43 2.86
N GLY A 125 4.63 -10.30 3.84
CA GLY A 125 5.69 -10.72 4.74
C GLY A 125 5.24 -11.64 5.86
N VAL A 126 6.14 -11.85 6.81
CA VAL A 126 5.90 -12.66 8.01
C VAL A 126 6.12 -11.80 9.25
N ILE A 127 5.18 -11.85 10.17
CA ILE A 127 5.27 -11.14 11.44
C ILE A 127 6.40 -11.75 12.29
N LYS A 128 7.41 -10.94 12.59
CA LYS A 128 8.54 -11.30 13.48
C LYS A 128 8.21 -11.06 14.94
N LYS A 129 7.39 -10.04 15.20
CA LYS A 129 6.93 -9.66 16.54
C LYS A 129 5.54 -9.02 16.45
N ALA A 130 4.69 -9.35 17.39
CA ALA A 130 3.47 -8.63 17.75
C ALA A 130 3.42 -8.64 19.29
N GLY A 131 3.53 -7.46 19.91
CA GLY A 131 3.63 -7.35 21.37
C GLY A 131 4.25 -6.02 21.80
N TRP A 132 4.65 -5.94 23.07
CA TRP A 132 5.23 -4.73 23.65
C TRP A 132 6.67 -4.49 23.16
N CYS A 133 6.99 -3.27 22.74
CA CYS A 133 8.28 -2.82 22.19
C CYS A 133 8.91 -1.66 22.98
N GLY A 134 8.88 -1.73 24.30
CA GLY A 134 9.43 -0.68 25.15
C GLY A 134 8.78 0.68 24.87
N GLY A 135 9.57 1.70 24.54
CA GLY A 135 9.07 3.03 24.18
C GLY A 135 8.09 3.07 23.01
N GLY A 136 8.12 2.08 22.11
CA GLY A 136 7.17 1.94 21.01
C GLY A 136 5.78 1.41 21.40
N GLY A 137 5.59 1.02 22.69
CA GLY A 137 4.33 0.45 23.15
C GLY A 137 3.97 -0.84 22.42
N ASN A 138 2.70 -1.06 22.14
CA ASN A 138 2.27 -2.17 21.31
C ASN A 138 2.76 -1.99 19.88
N CYS A 139 3.50 -2.96 19.37
CA CYS A 139 4.10 -2.89 18.05
C CYS A 139 3.95 -4.19 17.25
N VAL A 140 3.96 -4.06 15.94
CA VAL A 140 4.14 -5.15 14.98
C VAL A 140 5.42 -4.92 14.21
N VAL A 141 6.22 -5.99 14.04
CA VAL A 141 7.41 -6.02 13.18
C VAL A 141 7.19 -7.05 12.09
N ILE A 142 7.30 -6.64 10.83
CA ILE A 142 7.14 -7.53 9.67
C ILE A 142 8.47 -7.67 8.94
N LYS A 143 8.89 -8.91 8.66
CA LYS A 143 9.97 -9.22 7.74
C LYS A 143 9.36 -9.51 6.37
N HIS A 144 9.68 -8.68 5.38
CA HIS A 144 9.19 -8.83 4.01
C HIS A 144 10.08 -9.78 3.19
N ASN A 145 11.40 -9.63 3.33
CA ASN A 145 12.42 -10.49 2.71
C ASN A 145 13.77 -10.33 3.44
N SER A 146 14.87 -10.73 2.81
CA SER A 146 16.22 -10.56 3.38
C SER A 146 16.62 -9.10 3.57
N THR A 147 16.12 -8.20 2.74
CA THR A 147 16.50 -6.78 2.69
C THR A 147 15.58 -5.89 3.53
N TYR A 148 14.25 -6.13 3.49
CA TYR A 148 13.26 -5.20 4.03
C TYR A 148 12.56 -5.74 5.27
N GLN A 149 12.47 -4.88 6.30
CA GLN A 149 11.60 -5.05 7.46
C GLN A 149 10.87 -3.73 7.74
N THR A 150 9.72 -3.81 8.39
CA THR A 150 8.95 -2.64 8.83
C THR A 150 8.49 -2.79 10.26
N VAL A 151 8.37 -1.66 10.96
CA VAL A 151 7.88 -1.56 12.33
C VAL A 151 6.70 -0.62 12.37
N TYR A 152 5.68 -1.01 13.12
CA TYR A 152 4.45 -0.25 13.36
C TYR A 152 4.24 -0.17 14.87
N ALA A 153 4.32 1.02 15.43
CA ALA A 153 4.32 1.20 16.88
C ALA A 153 3.17 2.09 17.37
N HIS A 154 3.03 2.20 18.68
CA HIS A 154 2.00 2.92 19.42
C HIS A 154 0.57 2.42 19.18
N MET A 155 0.40 1.16 18.77
CA MET A 155 -0.91 0.56 18.52
C MET A 155 -1.77 0.49 19.77
N SER A 156 -3.08 0.68 19.62
CA SER A 156 -4.08 0.41 20.67
C SER A 156 -4.29 -1.09 20.86
N LYS A 157 -4.42 -1.82 19.74
CA LYS A 157 -4.60 -3.28 19.71
C LYS A 157 -4.14 -3.87 18.38
N PHE A 158 -3.87 -5.18 18.39
CA PHE A 158 -3.60 -5.95 17.16
C PHE A 158 -4.90 -6.39 16.50
N ALA A 159 -4.91 -6.58 15.19
CA ALA A 159 -6.03 -7.19 14.49
C ALA A 159 -6.12 -8.71 14.80
N LYS A 160 -7.30 -9.30 14.60
CA LYS A 160 -7.54 -10.74 14.85
C LYS A 160 -6.52 -11.59 14.07
N GLY A 161 -5.91 -12.55 14.73
CA GLY A 161 -4.95 -13.48 14.13
C GLY A 161 -3.53 -12.93 13.94
N ILE A 162 -3.26 -11.67 14.31
CA ILE A 162 -1.93 -11.06 14.19
C ILE A 162 -1.03 -11.48 15.36
N ARG A 163 -0.10 -12.41 15.08
CA ARG A 163 0.87 -12.95 16.03
C ARG A 163 2.19 -13.31 15.33
N LYS A 164 3.26 -13.52 16.09
CA LYS A 164 4.55 -13.96 15.53
C LYS A 164 4.36 -15.22 14.66
N GLY A 165 4.96 -15.22 13.46
CA GLY A 165 4.88 -16.30 12.49
C GLY A 165 3.73 -16.16 11.48
N THR A 166 2.73 -15.30 11.72
CA THR A 166 1.63 -15.08 10.77
C THR A 166 2.14 -14.47 9.48
N ARG A 167 1.71 -15.02 8.32
CA ARG A 167 1.90 -14.41 7.00
C ARG A 167 0.84 -13.33 6.78
N VAL A 168 1.27 -12.20 6.23
CA VAL A 168 0.39 -11.07 5.91
C VAL A 168 0.58 -10.65 4.46
N LYS A 169 -0.50 -10.17 3.83
CA LYS A 169 -0.48 -9.54 2.50
C LYS A 169 -0.37 -8.01 2.65
N GLN A 170 0.19 -7.35 1.64
CA GLN A 170 0.18 -5.87 1.56
C GLN A 170 -1.27 -5.35 1.62
N GLY A 171 -1.50 -4.30 2.40
CA GLY A 171 -2.83 -3.74 2.62
C GLY A 171 -3.67 -4.45 3.69
N GLN A 172 -3.25 -5.63 4.18
CA GLN A 172 -3.96 -6.33 5.25
C GLN A 172 -3.87 -5.53 6.56
N THR A 173 -5.01 -5.35 7.24
CA THR A 173 -5.04 -4.72 8.56
C THR A 173 -4.30 -5.57 9.59
N ILE A 174 -3.32 -4.97 10.28
CA ILE A 174 -2.47 -5.64 11.27
C ILE A 174 -2.69 -5.13 12.70
N GLY A 175 -3.39 -4.02 12.84
CA GLY A 175 -3.71 -3.40 14.13
C GLY A 175 -4.34 -2.03 13.94
N TYR A 176 -4.42 -1.28 15.02
CA TYR A 176 -5.16 -0.03 15.05
C TYR A 176 -4.36 1.05 15.77
N VAL A 177 -4.49 2.29 15.31
CA VAL A 177 -3.85 3.46 15.91
C VAL A 177 -4.18 3.56 17.39
N GLY A 178 -3.18 3.87 18.18
CA GLY A 178 -3.26 4.11 19.61
C GLY A 178 -2.28 5.19 20.04
N SER A 179 -1.97 5.17 21.33
CA SER A 179 -0.99 6.08 21.98
C SER A 179 -0.25 5.34 23.09
N THR A 180 0.08 4.03 22.88
CA THR A 180 0.77 3.21 23.87
C THR A 180 2.27 3.46 23.88
N GLY A 181 2.94 3.22 25.01
CA GLY A 181 4.36 3.50 25.16
C GLY A 181 4.67 4.99 25.33
N LYS A 182 5.83 5.45 24.84
CA LYS A 182 6.23 6.88 24.86
C LYS A 182 5.58 7.62 23.70
N SER A 183 4.36 8.07 23.87
CA SER A 183 3.56 8.78 22.88
C SER A 183 2.87 9.99 23.51
N THR A 184 2.77 11.09 22.77
CA THR A 184 2.08 12.32 23.18
C THR A 184 0.64 12.42 22.69
N GLY A 185 0.19 11.47 21.88
CA GLY A 185 -1.16 11.43 21.31
C GLY A 185 -1.32 10.37 20.24
N PRO A 186 -2.56 10.15 19.74
CA PRO A 186 -2.82 9.09 18.76
C PRO A 186 -2.07 9.28 17.45
N HIS A 187 -1.20 8.34 17.12
CA HIS A 187 -0.45 8.28 15.86
C HIS A 187 0.10 6.90 15.58
N LEU A 188 0.44 6.63 14.33
CA LEU A 188 1.28 5.52 13.93
C LEU A 188 2.73 5.99 13.83
N HIS A 189 3.65 5.39 14.58
CA HIS A 189 5.08 5.47 14.32
C HIS A 189 5.47 4.33 13.38
N TYR A 190 5.97 4.69 12.19
CA TYR A 190 6.30 3.76 11.11
C TYR A 190 7.78 3.80 10.76
N GLU A 191 8.44 2.65 10.80
CA GLU A 191 9.84 2.53 10.41
C GLU A 191 10.00 1.59 9.22
N VAL A 192 10.90 1.95 8.30
CA VAL A 192 11.41 1.05 7.26
C VAL A 192 12.87 0.76 7.53
N ILE A 193 13.20 -0.52 7.54
CA ILE A 193 14.56 -1.02 7.79
C ILE A 193 15.03 -1.72 6.51
N VAL A 194 16.16 -1.25 5.97
CA VAL A 194 16.80 -1.79 4.77
C VAL A 194 18.19 -2.26 5.15
N ASN A 195 18.47 -3.56 4.99
CA ASN A 195 19.75 -4.18 5.39
C ASN A 195 20.17 -3.79 6.83
N GLY A 196 19.22 -3.86 7.77
CA GLY A 196 19.45 -3.54 9.18
C GLY A 196 19.50 -2.04 9.54
N LYS A 197 19.46 -1.12 8.57
CA LYS A 197 19.50 0.33 8.80
C LYS A 197 18.11 0.95 8.65
N LYS A 198 17.69 1.79 9.59
CA LYS A 198 16.44 2.56 9.51
C LYS A 198 16.58 3.68 8.51
N ILE A 199 15.63 3.75 7.56
CA ILE A 199 15.65 4.67 6.42
C ILE A 199 14.37 5.50 6.40
N ASN A 200 14.45 6.72 5.89
CA ASN A 200 13.28 7.55 5.69
C ASN A 200 12.31 6.92 4.66
N SER A 201 11.14 6.50 5.14
CA SER A 201 10.11 5.84 4.31
C SER A 201 9.63 6.72 3.16
N GLN A 202 9.63 8.05 3.33
CA GLN A 202 9.08 8.98 2.35
C GLN A 202 10.01 9.19 1.15
N THR A 203 11.32 9.17 1.38
CA THR A 203 12.34 9.36 0.33
C THR A 203 12.85 8.05 -0.27
N LEU A 204 12.52 6.91 0.36
CA LEU A 204 12.99 5.60 -0.10
C LEU A 204 12.53 5.34 -1.54
N LYS A 205 13.50 5.12 -2.43
CA LYS A 205 13.26 4.61 -3.79
C LYS A 205 13.07 3.10 -3.71
N LEU A 206 11.82 2.66 -3.72
CA LEU A 206 11.47 1.24 -3.76
C LEU A 206 11.65 0.72 -5.18
N PRO A 207 12.19 -0.52 -5.35
CA PRO A 207 12.20 -1.14 -6.65
C PRO A 207 10.77 -1.21 -7.21
N SER A 208 10.64 -1.09 -8.50
CA SER A 208 9.37 -1.34 -9.20
C SER A 208 8.88 -2.75 -8.87
N GLY A 209 7.56 -2.92 -8.89
CA GLY A 209 6.95 -4.23 -8.67
C GLY A 209 7.49 -5.30 -9.62
N LYS A 210 7.13 -6.55 -9.35
CA LYS A 210 7.50 -7.72 -10.16
C LYS A 210 7.21 -7.45 -11.65
N ILE A 211 8.13 -7.83 -12.52
CA ILE A 211 7.92 -7.83 -13.97
C ILE A 211 7.70 -9.27 -14.39
N LEU A 212 6.58 -9.56 -15.04
CA LEU A 212 6.29 -10.87 -15.59
C LEU A 212 7.25 -11.20 -16.72
N LYS A 213 7.82 -12.42 -16.71
CA LYS A 213 8.78 -12.90 -17.71
C LYS A 213 8.42 -14.33 -18.16
N GLY A 214 8.97 -14.75 -19.28
CA GLY A 214 8.81 -16.11 -19.79
C GLY A 214 7.34 -16.51 -19.98
N ASP A 215 6.95 -17.67 -19.47
CA ASP A 215 5.60 -18.21 -19.66
C ASP A 215 4.54 -17.43 -18.88
N GLU A 216 4.86 -16.87 -17.71
CA GLU A 216 3.93 -15.98 -17.00
C GLU A 216 3.57 -14.74 -17.85
N ARG A 217 4.55 -14.21 -18.60
CA ARG A 217 4.30 -13.09 -19.52
C ARG A 217 3.39 -13.49 -20.67
N LYS A 218 3.56 -14.67 -21.25
CA LYS A 218 2.70 -15.18 -22.34
C LYS A 218 1.26 -15.39 -21.83
N ILE A 219 1.11 -16.03 -20.68
CA ILE A 219 -0.22 -16.27 -20.07
C ILE A 219 -0.90 -14.92 -19.76
N PHE A 220 -0.16 -13.96 -19.22
CA PHE A 220 -0.67 -12.61 -18.97
C PHE A 220 -1.15 -11.94 -20.27
N GLU A 221 -0.39 -11.99 -21.36
CA GLU A 221 -0.78 -11.41 -22.64
C GLU A 221 -2.10 -12.00 -23.16
N THR A 222 -2.25 -13.31 -23.08
CA THR A 222 -3.50 -13.99 -23.46
C THR A 222 -4.69 -13.50 -22.63
N LYS A 223 -4.53 -13.40 -21.30
CA LYS A 223 -5.56 -12.88 -20.40
C LYS A 223 -5.86 -11.40 -20.67
N ARG A 224 -4.84 -10.59 -20.86
CA ARG A 224 -4.96 -9.16 -21.16
C ARG A 224 -5.78 -8.93 -22.43
N ILE A 225 -5.46 -9.64 -23.53
CA ILE A 225 -6.18 -9.54 -24.81
C ILE A 225 -7.65 -9.93 -24.62
N LYS A 226 -7.94 -11.01 -23.90
CA LYS A 226 -9.33 -11.42 -23.60
C LYS A 226 -10.10 -10.32 -22.85
N LEU A 227 -9.45 -9.66 -21.88
CA LEU A 227 -10.07 -8.55 -21.14
C LEU A 227 -10.29 -7.32 -22.03
N ASP A 228 -9.35 -7.02 -22.95
CA ASP A 228 -9.50 -5.92 -23.90
C ASP A 228 -10.66 -6.17 -24.88
N VAL A 229 -10.84 -7.42 -25.36
CA VAL A 229 -11.97 -7.81 -26.20
C VAL A 229 -13.29 -7.67 -25.42
N LEU A 230 -13.38 -8.28 -24.23
CA LEU A 230 -14.58 -8.22 -23.39
C LEU A 230 -14.97 -6.77 -23.05
N LYS A 231 -14.00 -5.92 -22.76
CA LYS A 231 -14.22 -4.49 -22.53
C LYS A 231 -14.84 -3.82 -23.77
N SER A 232 -14.31 -4.10 -24.97
CA SER A 232 -14.81 -3.53 -26.21
C SER A 232 -16.25 -3.95 -26.50
N GLU A 233 -16.57 -5.24 -26.31
CA GLU A 233 -17.92 -5.78 -26.48
C GLU A 233 -18.93 -5.13 -25.53
N LYS A 234 -18.55 -4.94 -24.25
CA LYS A 234 -19.44 -4.30 -23.26
C LYS A 234 -19.68 -2.80 -23.55
N ILE A 235 -18.67 -2.10 -24.08
CA ILE A 235 -18.83 -0.69 -24.47
C ILE A 235 -19.74 -0.55 -25.69
N ILE A 236 -19.60 -1.44 -26.68
CA ILE A 236 -20.46 -1.44 -27.89
C ILE A 236 -21.90 -1.83 -27.53
N GLY A 237 -22.11 -2.76 -26.60
CA GLY A 237 -23.45 -3.17 -26.16
C GLY A 237 -24.19 -2.19 -25.25
N LEU A 238 -23.55 -1.06 -24.88
CA LEU A 238 -24.14 0.04 -24.11
C LEU A 238 -24.61 1.23 -25.00
N ASN A 239 -24.36 1.16 -26.32
CA ASN A 239 -24.85 2.09 -27.34
C ASN A 239 -25.99 1.42 -28.08
#